data_c68c250a74039d070fb161b4275e5511
#
_entry.id   c68c250a74039d070fb161b4275e5511
#
_cell.length_a   1.000
_cell.length_b   1.000
_cell.length_c   1.000
_cell.angle_alpha   90.00
_cell.angle_beta   90.00
_cell.angle_gamma   90.00
#
_symmetry.space_group_name_H-M   'P 1'
#
loop_
_entity.id
_entity.type
_entity.pdbx_description
1 polymer ?
#
loop_
_entity_poly.entity_id
_entity_poly.type
_entity_poly.pdbx_seq_one_letter_code
_entity_poly.pdbx_strand_id
1 'polypeptide(L)'
;WVSEVEGLTTEVNGKIYSFPFAVEGRGLIYNKSVIEETLGREFDPSLINSYDSLKALFDELVAAGMEKPVVLSKEDWSLGAHHIQYIYETKDGTNVGAEEVMAQLRAGELELLSYDRFNQLMDTFELIAEYNINGHDPLGALYDQDPIFLVDGDAAFWFNGVWAWPNLRDAGASEQDEYGFVPYVLGNDTSDFANTKVQASTTKQLMVDNEYATEAERKAALDFINWLVYDEAGQKSIVEDLNIIPAAKNNPNSPVDPLGSNLLEHINSGNSFPSSA
;
A
#
# COMPACT_ATOMS: atom_id res chain seq x y z
N TRP A 1 -8.29 -12.83 -22.35
CA TRP A 1 -7.77 -11.89 -21.32
C TRP A 1 -6.64 -12.48 -20.46
N VAL A 2 -6.51 -13.81 -20.41
CA VAL A 2 -5.47 -14.45 -19.55
C VAL A 2 -4.07 -13.99 -19.91
N SER A 3 -3.74 -13.79 -21.19
CA SER A 3 -2.45 -13.27 -21.64
C SER A 3 -2.14 -11.86 -21.13
N GLU A 4 -3.18 -11.05 -20.90
CA GLU A 4 -3.03 -9.66 -20.46
C GLU A 4 -2.69 -9.56 -18.97
N VAL A 5 -2.92 -10.63 -18.21
CA VAL A 5 -2.66 -10.73 -16.77
C VAL A 5 -1.71 -11.88 -16.43
N GLU A 6 -0.90 -12.32 -17.38
CA GLU A 6 0.05 -13.42 -17.20
C GLU A 6 1.03 -13.13 -16.05
N GLY A 7 1.18 -14.11 -15.16
CA GLY A 7 2.01 -14.01 -13.97
C GLY A 7 1.34 -13.36 -12.75
N LEU A 8 0.09 -12.86 -12.91
CA LEU A 8 -0.68 -12.22 -11.84
C LEU A 8 -1.91 -13.03 -11.42
N THR A 9 -2.17 -14.14 -12.08
CA THR A 9 -3.34 -15.01 -11.84
C THR A 9 -3.11 -15.94 -10.66
N THR A 10 -4.18 -16.24 -9.92
CA THR A 10 -4.15 -17.30 -8.91
C THR A 10 -4.29 -18.66 -9.58
N GLU A 11 -3.28 -19.51 -9.41
CA GLU A 11 -3.25 -20.87 -9.90
C GLU A 11 -3.37 -21.87 -8.76
N VAL A 12 -4.29 -22.83 -8.93
CA VAL A 12 -4.43 -23.98 -8.03
C VAL A 12 -4.36 -25.26 -8.86
N ASN A 13 -3.37 -26.13 -8.59
CA ASN A 13 -3.12 -27.34 -9.35
C ASN A 13 -2.97 -27.10 -10.87
N GLY A 14 -2.30 -26.01 -11.26
CA GLY A 14 -2.06 -25.63 -12.66
C GLY A 14 -3.31 -25.13 -13.41
N LYS A 15 -4.35 -24.72 -12.68
CA LYS A 15 -5.56 -24.10 -13.26
C LYS A 15 -5.75 -22.70 -12.72
N ILE A 16 -6.12 -21.79 -13.61
CA ILE A 16 -6.42 -20.39 -13.30
C ILE A 16 -7.88 -20.28 -12.88
N TYR A 17 -8.13 -19.72 -11.71
CA TYR A 17 -9.45 -19.57 -11.11
C TYR A 17 -9.93 -18.13 -11.00
N SER A 18 -9.06 -17.16 -11.22
CA SER A 18 -9.39 -15.75 -11.02
C SER A 18 -8.83 -14.86 -12.10
N PHE A 19 -9.46 -13.70 -12.27
CA PHE A 19 -8.98 -12.59 -13.07
C PHE A 19 -8.53 -11.46 -12.14
N PRO A 20 -7.23 -11.16 -12.03
CA PRO A 20 -6.72 -10.02 -11.29
C PRO A 20 -7.07 -8.74 -12.05
N PHE A 21 -7.73 -7.77 -11.42
CA PHE A 21 -8.12 -6.55 -12.10
C PHE A 21 -7.50 -5.28 -11.50
N ALA A 22 -7.03 -5.33 -10.25
CA ALA A 22 -6.45 -4.20 -9.55
C ALA A 22 -5.06 -4.50 -9.02
N VAL A 23 -4.14 -3.56 -9.19
CA VAL A 23 -2.88 -3.50 -8.47
C VAL A 23 -3.01 -2.44 -7.39
N GLU A 24 -2.64 -2.78 -6.17
CA GLU A 24 -2.60 -1.88 -5.03
C GLU A 24 -1.28 -2.00 -4.30
N GLY A 25 -0.90 -0.96 -3.60
CA GLY A 25 0.27 -0.94 -2.73
C GLY A 25 0.06 -0.06 -1.53
N ARG A 26 0.91 -0.23 -0.54
CA ARG A 26 0.87 0.48 0.74
C ARG A 26 2.26 0.83 1.25
N GLY A 27 2.28 1.86 2.09
CA GLY A 27 3.48 2.35 2.75
C GLY A 27 3.12 3.52 3.64
N LEU A 28 4.10 4.35 3.97
CA LEU A 28 3.83 5.64 4.57
C LEU A 28 3.56 6.64 3.45
N ILE A 29 2.29 7.05 3.29
CA ILE A 29 1.92 8.16 2.41
C ILE A 29 2.53 9.43 3.00
N TYR A 30 3.15 10.25 2.18
CA TYR A 30 3.64 11.58 2.56
C TYR A 30 2.90 12.68 1.79
N ASN A 31 2.77 13.87 2.43
CA ASN A 31 2.43 15.11 1.77
C ASN A 31 3.71 15.95 1.64
N LYS A 32 4.30 15.98 0.44
CA LYS A 32 5.59 16.63 0.19
C LYS A 32 5.54 18.13 0.46
N SER A 33 4.50 18.79 -0.01
CA SER A 33 4.34 20.25 0.16
C SER A 33 4.32 20.64 1.64
N VAL A 34 3.61 19.88 2.47
CA VAL A 34 3.54 20.08 3.92
C VAL A 34 4.91 19.87 4.57
N ILE A 35 5.64 18.82 4.18
CA ILE A 35 6.99 18.58 4.70
C ILE A 35 7.93 19.73 4.34
N GLU A 36 7.94 20.17 3.07
CA GLU A 36 8.82 21.21 2.57
C GLU A 36 8.50 22.58 3.18
N GLU A 37 7.22 22.92 3.32
CA GLU A 37 6.79 24.15 3.99
C GLU A 37 7.20 24.15 5.46
N THR A 38 6.99 23.05 6.17
CA THR A 38 7.32 22.92 7.59
C THR A 38 8.84 23.04 7.82
N LEU A 39 9.63 22.37 6.98
CA LEU A 39 11.10 22.33 7.14
C LEU A 39 11.83 23.50 6.47
N GLY A 40 11.17 24.22 5.55
CA GLY A 40 11.78 25.30 4.77
C GLY A 40 12.88 24.80 3.81
N ARG A 41 12.81 23.53 3.38
CA ARG A 41 13.77 22.90 2.46
C ARG A 41 13.11 21.84 1.60
N GLU A 42 13.75 21.46 0.49
CA GLU A 42 13.32 20.33 -0.34
C GLU A 42 13.31 19.02 0.45
N PHE A 43 12.33 18.18 0.15
CA PHE A 43 12.19 16.83 0.67
C PHE A 43 12.49 15.80 -0.43
N ASP A 44 13.49 14.96 -0.17
CA ASP A 44 13.82 13.81 -1.00
C ASP A 44 13.37 12.52 -0.31
N PRO A 45 12.28 11.88 -0.77
CA PRO A 45 11.76 10.67 -0.15
C PRO A 45 12.73 9.49 -0.22
N SER A 46 13.68 9.48 -1.17
CA SER A 46 14.68 8.40 -1.30
C SER A 46 15.67 8.32 -0.14
N LEU A 47 15.77 9.38 0.65
CA LEU A 47 16.61 9.42 1.86
C LEU A 47 15.97 8.72 3.05
N ILE A 48 14.68 8.36 2.97
CA ILE A 48 13.98 7.60 4.02
C ILE A 48 14.12 6.11 3.72
N ASN A 49 15.23 5.54 4.15
CA ASN A 49 15.64 4.16 3.85
C ASN A 49 16.17 3.40 5.09
N SER A 50 15.81 3.86 6.29
CA SER A 50 16.15 3.22 7.56
C SER A 50 15.28 3.76 8.70
N TYR A 51 15.20 3.02 9.79
CA TYR A 51 14.54 3.47 11.02
C TYR A 51 15.08 4.83 11.49
N ASP A 52 16.42 4.98 11.53
CA ASP A 52 17.04 6.21 12.00
C ASP A 52 16.76 7.41 11.08
N SER A 53 16.69 7.20 9.74
CA SER A 53 16.35 8.28 8.81
C SER A 53 14.90 8.73 8.95
N LEU A 54 13.96 7.78 9.15
CA LEU A 54 12.56 8.11 9.41
C LEU A 54 12.40 8.85 10.73
N LYS A 55 13.04 8.34 11.80
CA LYS A 55 13.00 8.99 13.11
C LYS A 55 13.57 10.41 13.06
N ALA A 56 14.71 10.59 12.40
CA ALA A 56 15.34 11.89 12.26
C ALA A 56 14.41 12.89 11.54
N LEU A 57 13.70 12.47 10.52
CA LEU A 57 12.72 13.32 9.83
C LEU A 57 11.54 13.69 10.73
N PHE A 58 11.01 12.75 11.52
CA PHE A 58 9.95 13.05 12.49
C PHE A 58 10.43 14.03 13.55
N ASP A 59 11.65 13.83 14.08
CA ASP A 59 12.27 14.76 15.05
C ASP A 59 12.43 16.18 14.46
N GLU A 60 12.86 16.31 13.19
CA GLU A 60 12.96 17.59 12.50
C GLU A 60 11.59 18.28 12.35
N LEU A 61 10.56 17.56 11.95
CA LEU A 61 9.20 18.09 11.81
C LEU A 61 8.66 18.59 13.15
N VAL A 62 8.87 17.82 14.22
CA VAL A 62 8.49 18.23 15.58
C VAL A 62 9.26 19.48 16.01
N ALA A 63 10.56 19.55 15.77
CA ALA A 63 11.39 20.72 16.08
C ALA A 63 10.97 21.98 15.29
N ALA A 64 10.42 21.78 14.08
CA ALA A 64 9.87 22.84 13.24
C ALA A 64 8.43 23.26 13.62
N GLY A 65 7.79 22.58 14.56
CA GLY A 65 6.49 22.94 15.12
C GLY A 65 5.32 22.01 14.77
N MET A 66 5.54 20.96 13.99
CA MET A 66 4.54 19.92 13.74
C MET A 66 4.56 18.90 14.89
N GLU A 67 3.68 19.07 15.87
CA GLU A 67 3.72 18.31 17.13
C GLU A 67 3.64 16.79 16.91
N LYS A 68 2.81 16.35 15.96
CA LYS A 68 2.52 14.94 15.66
C LYS A 68 2.47 14.70 14.14
N PRO A 69 3.60 14.38 13.50
CA PRO A 69 3.71 14.30 12.05
C PRO A 69 3.05 13.09 11.40
N VAL A 70 2.48 12.14 12.14
CA VAL A 70 1.97 10.89 11.61
C VAL A 70 0.51 10.68 11.95
N VAL A 71 -0.24 10.14 11.00
CA VAL A 71 -1.58 9.59 11.21
C VAL A 71 -1.49 8.06 11.20
N LEU A 72 -1.99 7.43 12.25
CA LEU A 72 -2.15 6.00 12.36
C LEU A 72 -3.64 5.69 12.55
N SER A 73 -4.23 5.03 11.56
CA SER A 73 -5.63 4.59 11.63
C SER A 73 -5.81 3.40 12.57
N LYS A 74 -6.92 3.36 13.29
CA LYS A 74 -7.22 2.31 14.30
C LYS A 74 -7.84 1.04 13.72
N GLU A 75 -8.24 1.07 12.47
CA GLU A 75 -8.98 0.01 11.82
C GLU A 75 -8.24 -1.33 11.88
N ASP A 76 -8.97 -2.41 12.12
CA ASP A 76 -8.43 -3.75 12.29
C ASP A 76 -7.69 -4.25 11.02
N TRP A 77 -8.18 -3.89 9.84
CA TRP A 77 -7.50 -4.19 8.57
C TRP A 77 -6.14 -3.46 8.46
N SER A 78 -5.98 -2.26 9.03
CA SER A 78 -4.72 -1.53 9.06
C SER A 78 -3.77 -2.12 10.10
N LEU A 79 -4.17 -2.11 11.37
CA LEU A 79 -3.33 -2.55 12.50
C LEU A 79 -3.14 -4.07 12.53
N GLY A 80 -4.23 -4.82 12.40
CA GLY A 80 -4.23 -6.29 12.55
C GLY A 80 -3.83 -7.05 11.29
N ALA A 81 -3.87 -6.41 10.12
CA ALA A 81 -3.46 -7.03 8.87
C ALA A 81 -2.26 -6.31 8.25
N HIS A 82 -2.42 -5.10 7.72
CA HIS A 82 -1.39 -4.46 6.90
C HIS A 82 -0.06 -4.26 7.62
N HIS A 83 -0.04 -3.87 8.91
CA HIS A 83 1.20 -3.78 9.66
C HIS A 83 1.82 -5.17 9.92
N ILE A 84 1.02 -6.12 10.39
CA ILE A 84 1.52 -7.44 10.78
C ILE A 84 2.04 -8.24 9.57
N GLN A 85 1.47 -8.03 8.39
CA GLN A 85 1.91 -8.72 7.17
C GLN A 85 3.39 -8.50 6.85
N TYR A 86 3.97 -7.34 7.19
CA TYR A 86 5.40 -7.10 7.00
C TYR A 86 6.31 -8.14 7.67
N ILE A 87 5.88 -8.83 8.73
CA ILE A 87 6.64 -9.90 9.40
C ILE A 87 7.06 -10.99 8.40
N TYR A 88 6.15 -11.39 7.53
CA TYR A 88 6.39 -12.47 6.60
C TYR A 88 6.68 -12.00 5.17
N GLU A 89 6.08 -10.91 4.71
CA GLU A 89 6.32 -10.36 3.38
C GLU A 89 7.76 -9.85 3.20
N THR A 90 8.40 -9.40 4.28
CA THR A 90 9.77 -8.88 4.25
C THR A 90 10.84 -9.92 4.59
N LYS A 91 10.50 -11.21 4.61
CA LYS A 91 11.52 -12.26 4.75
C LYS A 91 12.55 -12.18 3.62
N ASP A 92 12.08 -12.20 2.39
CA ASP A 92 12.90 -12.15 1.19
C ASP A 92 12.23 -11.41 0.00
N GLY A 93 11.04 -10.82 0.24
CA GLY A 93 10.27 -10.12 -0.79
C GLY A 93 9.61 -11.02 -1.82
N THR A 94 9.40 -12.31 -1.49
CA THR A 94 8.72 -13.28 -2.34
C THR A 94 7.51 -13.90 -1.65
N ASN A 95 6.51 -14.32 -2.43
CA ASN A 95 5.37 -15.06 -1.88
C ASN A 95 5.78 -16.39 -1.25
N VAL A 96 6.80 -17.06 -1.79
CA VAL A 96 7.33 -18.32 -1.26
C VAL A 96 7.92 -18.12 0.13
N GLY A 97 8.76 -17.09 0.31
CA GLY A 97 9.33 -16.74 1.61
C GLY A 97 8.28 -16.37 2.64
N ALA A 98 7.24 -15.63 2.23
CA ALA A 98 6.12 -15.29 3.09
C ALA A 98 5.34 -16.54 3.55
N GLU A 99 5.04 -17.47 2.62
CA GLU A 99 4.36 -18.74 2.95
C GLU A 99 5.16 -19.60 3.91
N GLU A 100 6.50 -19.64 3.77
CA GLU A 100 7.37 -20.38 4.70
C GLU A 100 7.28 -19.79 6.12
N VAL A 101 7.34 -18.47 6.30
CA VAL A 101 7.19 -17.85 7.63
C VAL A 101 5.82 -18.13 8.21
N MET A 102 4.76 -18.01 7.42
CA MET A 102 3.40 -18.33 7.86
C MET A 102 3.24 -19.80 8.25
N ALA A 103 3.88 -20.73 7.52
CA ALA A 103 3.87 -22.15 7.88
C ALA A 103 4.57 -22.41 9.22
N GLN A 104 5.72 -21.80 9.46
CA GLN A 104 6.45 -21.89 10.71
C GLN A 104 5.66 -21.31 11.89
N LEU A 105 4.98 -20.17 11.69
CA LEU A 105 4.10 -19.58 12.70
C LEU A 105 2.93 -20.51 13.05
N ARG A 106 2.26 -21.09 12.04
CA ARG A 106 1.16 -22.05 12.26
C ARG A 106 1.61 -23.32 12.97
N ALA A 107 2.84 -23.78 12.70
CA ALA A 107 3.42 -24.94 13.34
C ALA A 107 3.93 -24.68 14.76
N GLY A 108 4.02 -23.40 15.20
CA GLY A 108 4.64 -23.00 16.45
C GLY A 108 6.16 -23.21 16.46
N GLU A 109 6.79 -23.21 15.29
CA GLU A 109 8.23 -23.41 15.10
C GLU A 109 9.01 -22.08 15.08
N LEU A 110 8.32 -20.96 14.84
CA LEU A 110 8.91 -19.63 14.85
C LEU A 110 8.62 -18.92 16.17
N GLU A 111 9.67 -18.65 16.94
CA GLU A 111 9.60 -17.85 18.16
C GLU A 111 9.68 -16.36 17.80
N LEU A 112 8.53 -15.65 17.85
CA LEU A 112 8.42 -14.26 17.37
C LEU A 112 9.42 -13.31 18.01
N LEU A 113 9.64 -13.40 19.34
CA LEU A 113 10.54 -12.49 20.05
C LEU A 113 12.02 -12.69 19.69
N SER A 114 12.38 -13.79 19.04
CA SER A 114 13.71 -14.05 18.50
C SER A 114 13.80 -13.82 16.98
N TYR A 115 12.71 -13.39 16.34
CA TYR A 115 12.68 -13.14 14.90
C TYR A 115 12.91 -11.64 14.61
N ASP A 116 14.04 -11.35 13.99
CA ASP A 116 14.51 -9.97 13.77
C ASP A 116 13.46 -9.10 13.04
N ARG A 117 12.78 -9.63 12.03
CA ARG A 117 11.74 -8.87 11.30
C ARG A 117 10.56 -8.46 12.19
N PHE A 118 10.20 -9.33 13.14
CA PHE A 118 9.16 -8.97 14.12
C PHE A 118 9.61 -7.83 15.01
N ASN A 119 10.84 -7.91 15.54
CA ASN A 119 11.37 -6.87 16.42
C ASN A 119 11.52 -5.54 15.67
N GLN A 120 12.08 -5.54 14.46
CA GLN A 120 12.19 -4.36 13.61
C GLN A 120 10.83 -3.74 13.28
N LEU A 121 9.80 -4.57 13.01
CA LEU A 121 8.44 -4.10 12.79
C LEU A 121 7.87 -3.43 14.04
N MET A 122 8.08 -4.03 15.22
CA MET A 122 7.59 -3.45 16.47
C MET A 122 8.28 -2.13 16.79
N ASP A 123 9.59 -2.02 16.57
CA ASP A 123 10.34 -0.77 16.75
C ASP A 123 9.76 0.36 15.85
N THR A 124 9.50 0.06 14.58
CA THR A 124 8.90 1.04 13.66
C THR A 124 7.45 1.35 14.02
N PHE A 125 6.69 0.36 14.46
CA PHE A 125 5.33 0.58 14.91
C PHE A 125 5.28 1.47 16.17
N GLU A 126 6.16 1.24 17.14
CA GLU A 126 6.27 2.08 18.34
C GLU A 126 6.66 3.53 17.97
N LEU A 127 7.59 3.69 17.02
CA LEU A 127 7.96 5.00 16.49
C LEU A 127 6.75 5.73 15.91
N ILE A 128 6.02 5.08 15.00
CA ILE A 128 4.81 5.64 14.37
C ILE A 128 3.76 5.99 15.43
N ALA A 129 3.56 5.12 16.41
CA ALA A 129 2.60 5.33 17.50
C ALA A 129 2.99 6.52 18.41
N GLU A 130 4.29 6.72 18.67
CA GLU A 130 4.79 7.85 19.44
C GLU A 130 4.48 9.19 18.76
N TYR A 131 4.62 9.24 17.43
CA TYR A 131 4.39 10.46 16.63
C TYR A 131 2.96 10.58 16.07
N ASN A 132 2.05 9.69 16.46
CA ASN A 132 0.67 9.65 15.98
C ASN A 132 -0.16 10.81 16.53
N ILE A 133 -0.84 11.56 15.63
CA ILE A 133 -1.73 12.67 15.98
C ILE A 133 -2.91 12.21 16.86
N ASN A 134 -3.36 10.98 16.68
CA ASN A 134 -4.41 10.36 17.49
C ASN A 134 -3.89 9.73 18.80
N GLY A 135 -2.63 10.01 19.19
CA GLY A 135 -1.97 9.34 20.31
C GLY A 135 -2.62 9.49 21.68
N HIS A 136 -3.45 10.53 21.90
CA HIS A 136 -4.16 10.74 23.18
C HIS A 136 -5.38 9.81 23.32
N ASP A 137 -6.04 9.47 22.22
CA ASP A 137 -7.16 8.54 22.16
C ASP A 137 -7.14 7.78 20.83
N PRO A 138 -6.23 6.82 20.68
CA PRO A 138 -6.12 6.08 19.40
C PRO A 138 -7.37 5.25 19.08
N LEU A 139 -8.18 4.89 20.08
CA LEU A 139 -9.46 4.20 19.87
C LEU A 139 -10.59 5.15 19.48
N GLY A 140 -10.45 6.44 19.79
CA GLY A 140 -11.38 7.49 19.40
C GLY A 140 -11.15 8.01 17.97
N ALA A 141 -10.01 7.67 17.32
CA ALA A 141 -9.72 8.05 15.95
C ALA A 141 -10.85 7.64 15.00
N LEU A 142 -11.11 8.44 13.98
CA LEU A 142 -12.12 8.17 12.95
C LEU A 142 -11.45 8.19 11.59
N TYR A 143 -11.53 7.09 10.86
CA TYR A 143 -10.90 6.93 9.54
C TYR A 143 -11.24 8.06 8.56
N ASP A 144 -12.48 8.55 8.59
CA ASP A 144 -12.92 9.64 7.71
C ASP A 144 -12.29 11.01 8.07
N GLN A 145 -11.66 11.13 9.24
CA GLN A 145 -10.92 12.32 9.67
C GLN A 145 -9.42 12.23 9.37
N ASP A 146 -8.88 11.03 9.26
CA ASP A 146 -7.46 10.79 9.03
C ASP A 146 -6.91 11.55 7.80
N PRO A 147 -7.58 11.54 6.61
CA PRO A 147 -7.10 12.27 5.44
C PRO A 147 -7.11 13.80 5.63
N ILE A 148 -7.99 14.33 6.48
CA ILE A 148 -8.08 15.77 6.75
C ILE A 148 -6.80 16.27 7.39
N PHE A 149 -6.25 15.53 8.37
CA PHE A 149 -4.98 15.92 9.01
C PHE A 149 -3.83 16.02 8.02
N LEU A 150 -3.81 15.14 7.00
CA LEU A 150 -2.76 15.14 5.98
C LEU A 150 -2.94 16.29 4.97
N VAL A 151 -4.19 16.60 4.61
CA VAL A 151 -4.53 17.67 3.65
C VAL A 151 -4.36 19.05 4.29
N ASP A 152 -4.81 19.23 5.53
CA ASP A 152 -4.72 20.51 6.25
C ASP A 152 -3.30 20.80 6.76
N GLY A 153 -2.38 19.81 6.71
CA GLY A 153 -1.00 19.97 7.15
C GLY A 153 -0.79 19.82 8.65
N ASP A 154 -1.77 19.27 9.37
CA ASP A 154 -1.63 18.93 10.79
C ASP A 154 -0.72 17.71 11.00
N ALA A 155 -0.61 16.85 10.00
CA ALA A 155 0.34 15.75 9.89
C ALA A 155 0.96 15.69 8.49
N ALA A 156 2.14 15.06 8.38
CA ALA A 156 2.88 14.93 7.13
C ALA A 156 2.83 13.53 6.55
N PHE A 157 2.50 12.53 7.36
CA PHE A 157 2.52 11.11 6.99
C PHE A 157 1.25 10.39 7.42
N TRP A 158 0.84 9.40 6.60
CA TRP A 158 -0.27 8.49 6.91
C TRP A 158 0.07 7.06 6.46
N PHE A 159 0.08 6.09 7.37
CA PHE A 159 0.22 4.68 6.98
C PHE A 159 -1.08 4.21 6.32
N ASN A 160 -1.05 4.09 5.01
CA ASN A 160 -2.20 3.64 4.21
C ASN A 160 -1.74 3.14 2.82
N GLY A 161 -2.67 2.91 1.92
CA GLY A 161 -2.39 2.46 0.56
C GLY A 161 -2.98 3.36 -0.51
N VAL A 162 -2.74 2.98 -1.76
CA VAL A 162 -3.21 3.73 -2.95
C VAL A 162 -4.72 3.97 -2.96
N TRP A 163 -5.49 3.09 -2.33
CA TRP A 163 -6.95 3.22 -2.16
C TRP A 163 -7.38 4.42 -1.31
N ALA A 164 -6.45 5.09 -0.63
CA ALA A 164 -6.73 6.27 0.18
C ALA A 164 -6.92 7.56 -0.65
N TRP A 165 -6.57 7.54 -1.95
CA TRP A 165 -6.67 8.74 -2.79
C TRP A 165 -8.10 9.35 -2.83
N PRO A 166 -9.19 8.60 -3.02
CA PRO A 166 -10.54 9.18 -2.95
C PRO A 166 -10.82 9.91 -1.63
N ASN A 167 -10.34 9.40 -0.50
CA ASN A 167 -10.50 10.03 0.80
C ASN A 167 -9.71 11.35 0.90
N LEU A 168 -8.47 11.38 0.40
CA LEU A 168 -7.64 12.59 0.34
C LEU A 168 -8.30 13.65 -0.56
N ARG A 169 -8.77 13.26 -1.75
CA ARG A 169 -9.49 14.14 -2.67
C ARG A 169 -10.75 14.72 -2.03
N ASP A 170 -11.54 13.89 -1.38
CA ASP A 170 -12.79 14.32 -0.71
C ASP A 170 -12.50 15.24 0.49
N ALA A 171 -11.32 15.13 1.11
CA ALA A 171 -10.81 16.04 2.11
C ALA A 171 -10.25 17.36 1.52
N GLY A 172 -10.06 17.44 0.20
CA GLY A 172 -9.62 18.66 -0.48
C GLY A 172 -8.28 18.59 -1.22
N ALA A 173 -7.62 17.41 -1.22
CA ALA A 173 -6.42 17.21 -2.02
C ALA A 173 -6.71 17.30 -3.51
N SER A 174 -5.75 17.80 -4.28
CA SER A 174 -5.85 17.94 -5.73
C SER A 174 -4.82 17.07 -6.45
N GLU A 175 -5.05 16.80 -7.75
CA GLU A 175 -4.10 16.06 -8.61
C GLU A 175 -2.78 16.82 -8.83
N GLN A 176 -2.70 18.09 -8.46
CA GLN A 176 -1.50 18.91 -8.53
C GLN A 176 -0.66 18.87 -7.26
N ASP A 177 -1.20 18.29 -6.18
CA ASP A 177 -0.47 18.14 -4.93
C ASP A 177 0.54 16.98 -5.04
N GLU A 178 1.65 17.09 -4.30
CA GLU A 178 2.70 16.09 -4.35
C GLU A 178 2.57 15.09 -3.18
N TYR A 179 1.82 14.02 -3.41
CA TYR A 179 1.74 12.85 -2.52
C TYR A 179 2.53 11.67 -3.10
N GLY A 180 3.03 10.82 -2.23
CA GLY A 180 3.68 9.57 -2.64
C GLY A 180 3.92 8.66 -1.46
N PHE A 181 4.70 7.60 -1.68
CA PHE A 181 5.01 6.59 -0.67
C PHE A 181 6.50 6.57 -0.33
N VAL A 182 6.81 6.51 0.96
CA VAL A 182 8.10 6.00 1.42
C VAL A 182 7.92 4.57 1.95
N PRO A 183 8.97 3.71 1.90
CA PRO A 183 8.93 2.38 2.47
C PRO A 183 8.51 2.39 3.94
N TYR A 184 7.84 1.34 4.39
CA TYR A 184 7.67 1.05 5.80
C TYR A 184 8.99 0.44 6.31
N VAL A 185 9.91 1.30 6.74
CA VAL A 185 11.28 0.90 7.05
C VAL A 185 11.38 -0.06 8.24
N LEU A 186 12.27 -1.04 8.14
CA LEU A 186 12.54 -2.07 9.14
C LEU A 186 14.02 -2.09 9.48
N GLY A 187 14.39 -1.58 10.67
CA GLY A 187 15.77 -1.50 11.11
C GLY A 187 16.61 -0.49 10.32
N ASN A 188 17.94 -0.63 10.38
CA ASN A 188 18.88 0.38 9.90
C ASN A 188 19.76 -0.05 8.71
N ASP A 189 19.51 -1.21 8.12
CA ASP A 189 20.24 -1.63 6.92
C ASP A 189 19.65 -0.94 5.67
N THR A 190 20.35 0.10 5.19
CA THR A 190 19.93 0.88 4.01
C THR A 190 20.00 0.10 2.70
N SER A 191 20.59 -1.10 2.69
CA SER A 191 20.62 -2.01 1.54
C SER A 191 19.51 -3.05 1.56
N ASP A 192 18.77 -3.14 2.65
CA ASP A 192 17.62 -4.05 2.76
C ASP A 192 16.52 -3.62 1.80
N PHE A 193 15.97 -4.57 1.02
CA PHE A 193 14.90 -4.28 0.08
C PHE A 193 13.65 -3.71 0.78
N ALA A 194 13.35 -4.13 2.00
CA ALA A 194 12.23 -3.62 2.79
C ALA A 194 12.35 -2.11 3.07
N ASN A 195 13.58 -1.58 3.10
CA ASN A 195 13.88 -0.18 3.35
C ASN A 195 13.99 0.68 2.08
N THR A 196 13.95 0.04 0.90
CA THR A 196 14.11 0.71 -0.40
C THR A 196 12.96 0.47 -1.36
N LYS A 197 12.01 -0.41 -1.01
CA LYS A 197 10.89 -0.78 -1.87
C LYS A 197 9.57 -0.62 -1.16
N VAL A 198 8.54 -0.32 -1.94
CA VAL A 198 7.15 -0.22 -1.49
C VAL A 198 6.43 -1.54 -1.76
N GLN A 199 5.55 -1.95 -0.86
CA GLN A 199 4.73 -3.13 -1.09
C GLN A 199 3.70 -2.84 -2.19
N ALA A 200 3.62 -3.71 -3.22
CA ALA A 200 2.63 -3.63 -4.29
C ALA A 200 2.28 -5.01 -4.84
N SER A 201 0.99 -5.29 -5.00
CA SER A 201 0.50 -6.59 -5.48
C SER A 201 -0.87 -6.47 -6.16
N THR A 202 -1.28 -7.55 -6.83
CA THR A 202 -2.66 -7.71 -7.30
C THR A 202 -3.55 -8.17 -6.15
N THR A 203 -4.23 -7.23 -5.53
CA THR A 203 -5.01 -7.48 -4.31
C THR A 203 -6.46 -7.84 -4.58
N LYS A 204 -7.01 -7.43 -5.73
CA LYS A 204 -8.42 -7.66 -6.08
C LYS A 204 -8.53 -8.57 -7.29
N GLN A 205 -9.30 -9.64 -7.12
CA GLN A 205 -9.51 -10.64 -8.14
C GLN A 205 -10.99 -10.96 -8.32
N LEU A 206 -11.43 -11.14 -9.57
CA LEU A 206 -12.77 -11.57 -9.92
C LEU A 206 -12.78 -13.06 -10.20
N MET A 207 -13.75 -13.76 -9.65
CA MET A 207 -13.98 -15.17 -9.89
C MET A 207 -15.40 -15.37 -10.44
N VAL A 208 -15.54 -16.30 -11.38
CA VAL A 208 -16.84 -16.68 -11.91
C VAL A 208 -17.27 -17.99 -11.26
N ASP A 209 -18.40 -17.97 -10.56
CA ASP A 209 -18.96 -19.16 -9.92
C ASP A 209 -19.48 -20.13 -10.98
N ASN A 210 -18.91 -21.36 -11.01
CA ASN A 210 -19.32 -22.41 -11.93
C ASN A 210 -20.29 -23.42 -11.31
N GLU A 211 -20.51 -23.38 -10.01
CA GLU A 211 -21.35 -24.36 -9.30
C GLU A 211 -22.80 -23.85 -9.17
N TYR A 212 -22.98 -22.62 -8.74
CA TYR A 212 -24.32 -22.07 -8.44
C TYR A 212 -24.83 -21.11 -9.49
N ALA A 213 -23.96 -20.47 -10.29
CA ALA A 213 -24.39 -19.55 -11.34
C ALA A 213 -24.98 -20.30 -12.55
N THR A 214 -26.05 -19.75 -13.11
CA THR A 214 -26.63 -20.21 -14.38
C THR A 214 -25.68 -19.92 -15.55
N GLU A 215 -25.91 -20.57 -16.68
CA GLU A 215 -25.13 -20.31 -17.91
C GLU A 215 -25.22 -18.84 -18.35
N ALA A 216 -26.38 -18.21 -18.19
CA ALA A 216 -26.58 -16.80 -18.54
C ALA A 216 -25.78 -15.87 -17.62
N GLU A 217 -25.76 -16.13 -16.32
CA GLU A 217 -24.97 -15.37 -15.34
C GLU A 217 -23.47 -15.52 -15.58
N ARG A 218 -22.99 -16.75 -15.82
CA ARG A 218 -21.58 -16.98 -16.18
C ARG A 218 -21.18 -16.22 -17.44
N LYS A 219 -22.05 -16.30 -18.47
CA LYS A 219 -21.80 -15.53 -19.69
C LYS A 219 -21.73 -14.04 -19.44
N ALA A 220 -22.65 -13.49 -18.67
CA ALA A 220 -22.64 -12.06 -18.32
C ALA A 220 -21.39 -11.64 -17.55
N ALA A 221 -20.93 -12.48 -16.59
CA ALA A 221 -19.69 -12.24 -15.86
C ALA A 221 -18.46 -12.24 -16.78
N LEU A 222 -18.37 -13.20 -17.70
CA LEU A 222 -17.29 -13.25 -18.68
C LEU A 222 -17.34 -12.08 -19.68
N ASP A 223 -18.54 -11.69 -20.13
CA ASP A 223 -18.73 -10.52 -20.99
C ASP A 223 -18.28 -9.23 -20.26
N PHE A 224 -18.55 -9.11 -18.95
CA PHE A 224 -18.11 -8.00 -18.14
C PHE A 224 -16.57 -7.96 -18.01
N ILE A 225 -15.91 -9.09 -17.74
CA ILE A 225 -14.44 -9.16 -17.70
C ILE A 225 -13.84 -8.79 -19.07
N ASN A 226 -14.43 -9.28 -20.17
CA ASN A 226 -13.96 -8.93 -21.50
C ASN A 226 -14.16 -7.43 -21.79
N TRP A 227 -15.25 -6.82 -21.34
CA TRP A 227 -15.47 -5.40 -21.44
C TRP A 227 -14.41 -4.60 -20.66
N LEU A 228 -14.12 -4.98 -19.41
CA LEU A 228 -13.05 -4.34 -18.62
C LEU A 228 -11.68 -4.40 -19.31
N VAL A 229 -11.36 -5.50 -20.01
CA VAL A 229 -10.03 -5.72 -20.60
C VAL A 229 -9.89 -5.13 -22.00
N TYR A 230 -10.94 -5.19 -22.83
CA TYR A 230 -10.81 -4.90 -24.27
C TYR A 230 -11.64 -3.73 -24.78
N ASP A 231 -12.63 -3.28 -24.02
CA ASP A 231 -13.45 -2.15 -24.41
C ASP A 231 -12.84 -0.84 -23.86
N GLU A 232 -12.77 0.19 -24.72
CA GLU A 232 -12.19 1.48 -24.37
C GLU A 232 -12.88 2.12 -23.15
N ALA A 233 -14.22 2.01 -23.06
CA ALA A 233 -14.97 2.54 -21.92
C ALA A 233 -14.68 1.73 -20.64
N GLY A 234 -14.55 0.41 -20.74
CA GLY A 234 -14.20 -0.45 -19.60
C GLY A 234 -12.79 -0.19 -19.08
N GLN A 235 -11.82 -0.09 -19.98
CA GLN A 235 -10.42 0.23 -19.65
C GLN A 235 -10.30 1.61 -18.99
N LYS A 236 -11.03 2.59 -19.50
CA LYS A 236 -11.06 3.94 -18.96
C LYS A 236 -11.72 3.99 -17.59
N SER A 237 -12.85 3.30 -17.42
CA SER A 237 -13.61 3.29 -16.18
C SER A 237 -12.80 2.73 -14.99
N ILE A 238 -11.96 1.71 -15.19
CA ILE A 238 -11.08 1.19 -14.13
C ILE A 238 -10.18 2.31 -13.58
N VAL A 239 -9.61 3.13 -14.45
CA VAL A 239 -8.62 4.13 -14.06
C VAL A 239 -9.28 5.43 -13.60
N GLU A 240 -10.21 5.98 -14.39
CA GLU A 240 -10.76 7.31 -14.15
C GLU A 240 -11.92 7.31 -13.14
N ASP A 241 -12.81 6.30 -13.19
CA ASP A 241 -13.97 6.26 -12.30
C ASP A 241 -13.65 5.56 -10.98
N LEU A 242 -12.82 4.50 -11.02
CA LEU A 242 -12.52 3.68 -9.85
C LEU A 242 -11.18 4.00 -9.19
N ASN A 243 -10.32 4.83 -9.82
CA ASN A 243 -8.95 5.14 -9.36
C ASN A 243 -8.13 3.87 -9.08
N ILE A 244 -8.20 2.90 -9.99
CA ILE A 244 -7.51 1.62 -9.85
C ILE A 244 -6.36 1.55 -10.84
N ILE A 245 -5.19 1.07 -10.39
CA ILE A 245 -4.11 0.67 -11.28
C ILE A 245 -4.51 -0.67 -11.93
N PRO A 246 -4.73 -0.71 -13.26
CA PRO A 246 -5.20 -1.95 -13.90
C PRO A 246 -4.10 -3.01 -13.89
N ALA A 247 -4.48 -4.26 -13.59
CA ALA A 247 -3.57 -5.40 -13.70
C ALA A 247 -3.36 -5.84 -15.16
N ALA A 248 -4.30 -5.53 -16.06
CA ALA A 248 -4.24 -5.90 -17.46
C ALA A 248 -3.22 -5.02 -18.23
N LYS A 249 -2.21 -5.66 -18.84
CA LYS A 249 -1.08 -5.02 -19.52
C LYS A 249 -1.48 -4.21 -20.76
N ASN A 250 -2.63 -4.52 -21.37
CA ASN A 250 -3.14 -3.87 -22.57
C ASN A 250 -3.97 -2.61 -22.27
N ASN A 251 -4.19 -2.25 -21.01
CA ASN A 251 -4.88 -1.01 -20.68
C ASN A 251 -3.94 0.18 -20.99
N PRO A 252 -4.30 1.09 -21.92
CA PRO A 252 -3.46 2.23 -22.26
C PRO A 252 -3.56 3.39 -21.25
N ASN A 253 -4.52 3.33 -20.33
CA ASN A 253 -4.74 4.39 -19.37
C ASN A 253 -3.89 4.16 -18.12
N SER A 254 -3.39 5.25 -17.55
CA SER A 254 -2.62 5.24 -16.30
C SER A 254 -3.29 6.15 -15.27
N PRO A 255 -3.15 5.86 -13.97
CA PRO A 255 -3.60 6.77 -12.94
C PRO A 255 -3.03 8.18 -13.16
N VAL A 256 -3.86 9.19 -12.95
CA VAL A 256 -3.46 10.60 -12.97
C VAL A 256 -3.32 11.17 -11.57
N ASP A 257 -3.87 10.48 -10.59
CA ASP A 257 -3.74 10.86 -9.20
C ASP A 257 -2.30 10.64 -8.69
N PRO A 258 -1.85 11.45 -7.71
CA PRO A 258 -0.49 11.38 -7.20
C PRO A 258 -0.10 10.02 -6.61
N LEU A 259 -0.98 9.38 -5.83
CA LEU A 259 -0.68 8.09 -5.19
C LEU A 259 -0.58 6.96 -6.21
N GLY A 260 -1.54 6.88 -7.14
CA GLY A 260 -1.53 5.88 -8.20
C GLY A 260 -0.33 6.04 -9.13
N SER A 261 0.00 7.28 -9.50
CA SER A 261 1.16 7.61 -10.34
C SER A 261 2.48 7.25 -9.65
N ASN A 262 2.65 7.60 -8.38
CA ASN A 262 3.85 7.30 -7.61
C ASN A 262 4.03 5.79 -7.39
N LEU A 263 2.95 5.06 -7.05
CA LEU A 263 3.03 3.61 -6.92
C LEU A 263 3.41 2.94 -8.24
N LEU A 264 2.86 3.40 -9.36
CA LEU A 264 3.21 2.88 -10.69
C LEU A 264 4.68 3.17 -11.04
N GLU A 265 5.23 4.30 -10.62
CA GLU A 265 6.66 4.60 -10.75
C GLU A 265 7.53 3.61 -9.96
N HIS A 266 7.17 3.32 -8.69
CA HIS A 266 7.85 2.29 -7.91
C HIS A 266 7.83 0.92 -8.60
N ILE A 267 6.68 0.51 -9.13
CA ILE A 267 6.54 -0.77 -9.85
C ILE A 267 7.44 -0.79 -11.10
N ASN A 268 7.36 0.24 -11.93
CA ASN A 268 8.10 0.32 -13.20
C ASN A 268 9.62 0.40 -13.00
N SER A 269 10.06 0.99 -11.88
CA SER A 269 11.48 1.09 -11.51
C SER A 269 12.03 -0.18 -10.83
N GLY A 270 11.17 -1.18 -10.57
CA GLY A 270 11.55 -2.38 -9.81
C GLY A 270 11.72 -2.13 -8.31
N ASN A 271 11.21 -1.00 -7.81
CA ASN A 271 11.23 -0.59 -6.40
C ASN A 271 9.94 -1.00 -5.67
N SER A 272 9.44 -2.19 -5.99
CA SER A 272 8.29 -2.80 -5.29
C SER A 272 8.57 -4.25 -4.96
N PHE A 273 7.83 -4.79 -3.99
CA PHE A 273 7.81 -6.21 -3.65
C PHE A 273 6.35 -6.67 -3.45
N PRO A 274 6.03 -7.97 -3.71
CA PRO A 274 4.67 -8.46 -3.63
C PRO A 274 4.16 -8.56 -2.18
N SER A 275 2.84 -8.44 -2.03
CA SER A 275 2.12 -8.89 -0.85
C SER A 275 1.78 -10.36 -0.98
N SER A 276 1.89 -11.11 0.08
CA SER A 276 1.29 -12.45 0.17
C SER A 276 -0.23 -12.27 0.33
N ALA A 277 -0.98 -12.74 -0.63
CA ALA A 277 -2.45 -12.74 -0.59
C ALA A 277 -3.00 -13.74 0.43
#